data_6074594e25fc0b8748894d3c3723c61a
#
_entry.id   6074594e25fc0b8748894d3c3723c61a
#
_cell.length_a   1.000
_cell.length_b   1.000
_cell.length_c   1.000
_cell.angle_alpha   90.00
_cell.angle_beta   90.00
_cell.angle_gamma   90.00
#
_symmetry.space_group_name_H-M   'P 1'
#
loop_
_entity.id
_entity.type
_entity.pdbx_description
1 polymer ?
#
loop_
_entity_poly.entity_id
_entity_poly.type
_entity_poly.pdbx_seq_one_letter_code
_entity_poly.pdbx_strand_id
1 'polypeptide(L)'
;MIRFTYFILSTSIFLLVTLLIVIYSHRFIFGLSLLILGFIVCIEFNNIFRKLFGDLYSSSAKFNFKFFTLMWLPFVYMFFIFSFCVYEIYKLQGPTFLLFIISICFLSDIGGYVFGKIIGGKKLTKISPNKTISGSIGSFIFSFF
;
A
#
# COMPACT_ATOMS: atom_id res chain seq x y z
N MET A 1 19.95 2.73 20.19
CA MET A 1 18.56 3.15 20.05
C MET A 1 18.42 4.47 19.29
N ILE A 2 19.11 5.54 19.68
CA ILE A 2 19.07 6.89 19.06
C ILE A 2 19.43 6.88 17.56
N ARG A 3 20.48 6.18 17.13
CA ARG A 3 20.88 6.09 15.71
C ARG A 3 19.81 5.43 14.81
N PHE A 4 19.07 4.47 15.33
CA PHE A 4 18.03 3.77 14.58
C PHE A 4 16.79 4.66 14.36
N THR A 5 16.42 5.47 15.37
CA THR A 5 15.34 6.46 15.22
C THR A 5 15.68 7.57 14.22
N TYR A 6 16.92 8.08 14.22
CA TYR A 6 17.36 9.06 13.22
C TYR A 6 17.36 8.48 11.80
N PHE A 7 17.76 7.22 11.63
CA PHE A 7 17.73 6.57 10.33
C PHE A 7 16.29 6.43 9.80
N ILE A 8 15.34 5.98 10.63
CA ILE A 8 13.93 5.88 10.25
C ILE A 8 13.36 7.25 9.90
N LEU A 9 13.65 8.27 10.70
CA LEU A 9 13.15 9.63 10.48
C LEU A 9 13.70 10.21 9.17
N SER A 10 14.98 10.03 8.90
CA SER A 10 15.64 10.48 7.67
C SER A 10 15.06 9.80 6.43
N THR A 11 14.85 8.48 6.47
CA THR A 11 14.25 7.75 5.35
C THR A 11 12.81 8.14 5.10
N SER A 12 12.03 8.40 6.16
CA SER A 12 10.63 8.84 6.04
C SER A 12 10.54 10.24 5.41
N ILE A 13 11.39 11.17 5.83
CA ILE A 13 11.44 12.52 5.25
C ILE A 13 11.87 12.45 3.77
N PHE A 14 12.88 11.64 3.45
CA PHE A 14 13.33 11.45 2.08
C PHE A 14 12.22 10.91 1.18
N LEU A 15 11.48 9.89 1.65
CA LEU A 15 10.33 9.33 0.92
C LEU A 15 9.22 10.36 0.71
N LEU A 16 8.93 11.18 1.73
CA LEU A 16 7.91 12.22 1.62
C LEU A 16 8.32 13.30 0.60
N VAL A 17 9.56 13.74 0.63
CA VAL A 17 10.08 14.74 -0.33
C VAL A 17 10.07 14.17 -1.75
N THR A 18 10.50 12.94 -1.96
CA THR A 18 10.47 12.31 -3.28
C THR A 18 9.04 12.15 -3.80
N LEU A 19 8.09 11.77 -2.93
CA LEU A 19 6.67 11.70 -3.29
C LEU A 19 6.13 13.06 -3.76
N LEU A 20 6.44 14.14 -3.03
CA LEU A 20 6.01 15.49 -3.40
C LEU A 20 6.61 15.91 -4.75
N ILE A 21 7.91 15.68 -4.95
CA ILE A 21 8.58 16.00 -6.22
C ILE A 21 7.91 15.25 -7.38
N VAL A 22 7.59 13.98 -7.20
CA VAL A 22 6.94 13.17 -8.25
C VAL A 22 5.53 13.67 -8.56
N ILE A 23 4.74 14.01 -7.54
CA ILE A 23 3.36 14.50 -7.72
C ILE A 23 3.33 15.87 -8.44
N TYR A 24 4.28 16.76 -8.15
CA TYR A 24 4.36 18.07 -8.79
C TYR A 24 5.17 18.07 -10.09
N SER A 25 5.73 16.94 -10.50
CA SER A 25 6.46 16.81 -11.75
C SER A 25 5.53 16.78 -12.96
N HIS A 26 6.16 16.80 -14.16
CA HIS A 26 5.41 16.69 -15.41
C HIS A 26 4.58 15.39 -15.45
N ARG A 27 3.37 15.46 -16.03
CA ARG A 27 2.40 14.34 -16.12
C ARG A 27 3.02 13.02 -16.61
N PHE A 28 3.98 13.11 -17.54
CA PHE A 28 4.67 11.95 -18.07
C PHE A 28 5.54 11.26 -17.00
N ILE A 29 6.28 12.04 -16.22
CA ILE A 29 7.14 11.52 -15.13
C ILE A 29 6.29 10.88 -14.04
N PHE A 30 5.15 11.50 -13.71
CA PHE A 30 4.19 10.95 -12.76
C PHE A 30 3.63 9.60 -13.25
N GLY A 31 3.17 9.51 -14.51
CA GLY A 31 2.69 8.26 -15.10
C GLY A 31 3.75 7.15 -15.10
N LEU A 32 4.99 7.50 -15.44
CA LEU A 32 6.10 6.54 -15.44
C LEU A 32 6.44 6.05 -14.03
N SER A 33 6.38 6.91 -13.03
CA SER A 33 6.58 6.52 -11.63
C SER A 33 5.49 5.56 -11.12
N LEU A 34 4.23 5.75 -11.51
CA LEU A 34 3.14 4.84 -11.18
C LEU A 34 3.34 3.45 -11.80
N LEU A 35 3.83 3.39 -13.04
CA LEU A 35 4.15 2.12 -13.68
C LEU A 35 5.28 1.38 -12.96
N ILE A 36 6.33 2.09 -12.55
CA ILE A 36 7.44 1.51 -11.78
C ILE A 36 6.95 0.98 -10.43
N LEU A 37 6.14 1.75 -9.70
CA LEU A 37 5.55 1.32 -8.43
C LEU A 37 4.65 0.10 -8.61
N GLY A 38 3.80 0.10 -9.63
CA GLY A 38 2.96 -1.04 -9.97
C GLY A 38 3.79 -2.31 -10.24
N PHE A 39 4.90 -2.17 -10.95
CA PHE A 39 5.81 -3.30 -11.22
C PHE A 39 6.47 -3.85 -9.94
N ILE A 40 6.92 -2.97 -9.04
CA ILE A 40 7.50 -3.37 -7.74
C ILE A 40 6.47 -4.15 -6.90
N VAL A 41 5.25 -3.61 -6.78
CA VAL A 41 4.15 -4.27 -6.06
C VAL A 41 3.85 -5.66 -6.64
N CYS A 42 3.90 -5.80 -7.95
CA CYS A 42 3.71 -7.09 -8.62
C CYS A 42 4.80 -8.11 -8.30
N ILE A 43 6.06 -7.67 -8.24
CA ILE A 43 7.17 -8.55 -7.83
C ILE A 43 6.98 -9.03 -6.38
N GLU A 44 6.65 -8.10 -5.47
CA GLU A 44 6.42 -8.46 -4.05
C GLU A 44 5.23 -9.40 -3.89
N PHE A 45 4.13 -9.13 -4.58
CA PHE A 45 2.96 -10.02 -4.57
C PHE A 45 3.32 -11.42 -5.05
N ASN A 46 4.07 -11.54 -6.14
CA ASN A 46 4.54 -12.82 -6.66
C ASN A 46 5.41 -13.57 -5.62
N ASN A 47 6.28 -12.87 -4.92
CA ASN A 47 7.14 -13.47 -3.88
C ASN A 47 6.31 -13.96 -2.68
N ILE A 48 5.33 -13.19 -2.24
CA ILE A 48 4.41 -13.59 -1.16
C ILE A 48 3.59 -14.81 -1.59
N PHE A 49 3.05 -14.78 -2.81
CA PHE A 49 2.25 -15.86 -3.34
C PHE A 49 3.04 -17.17 -3.45
N ARG A 50 4.30 -17.11 -3.91
CA ARG A 50 5.19 -18.27 -3.94
C ARG A 50 5.48 -18.83 -2.54
N LYS A 51 5.62 -17.98 -1.54
CA LYS A 51 5.83 -18.44 -0.14
C LYS A 51 4.59 -19.12 0.43
N LEU A 52 3.39 -18.65 0.11
CA LEU A 52 2.15 -19.20 0.63
C LEU A 52 1.73 -20.51 -0.07
N PHE A 53 1.99 -20.63 -1.35
CA PHE A 53 1.49 -21.72 -2.19
C PHE A 53 2.60 -22.57 -2.82
N GLY A 54 3.87 -22.33 -2.51
CA GLY A 54 5.01 -23.02 -3.11
C GLY A 54 5.00 -24.54 -2.88
N ASP A 55 4.55 -24.97 -1.71
CA ASP A 55 4.44 -26.40 -1.35
C ASP A 55 3.33 -27.11 -2.15
N LEU A 56 2.26 -26.41 -2.49
CA LEU A 56 1.19 -26.90 -3.36
C LEU A 56 1.61 -26.97 -4.82
N TYR A 57 2.55 -26.10 -5.23
CA TYR A 57 3.08 -26.07 -6.60
C TYR A 57 4.03 -27.26 -6.89
N SER A 58 4.82 -27.69 -5.93
CA SER A 58 5.77 -28.79 -6.09
C SER A 58 5.10 -30.16 -6.21
N SER A 59 3.88 -30.31 -5.70
CA SER A 59 3.14 -31.58 -5.60
C SER A 59 2.34 -31.93 -6.87
N SER A 60 2.10 -31.01 -7.80
CA SER A 60 1.25 -31.27 -8.96
C SER A 60 1.89 -30.72 -10.24
N ALA A 61 2.48 -31.60 -11.05
CA ALA A 61 3.05 -31.30 -12.36
C ALA A 61 2.02 -30.88 -13.43
N LYS A 62 0.76 -30.77 -13.08
CA LYS A 62 -0.30 -30.21 -13.93
C LYS A 62 -0.41 -28.73 -13.66
N PHE A 63 0.10 -27.92 -14.60
CA PHE A 63 -0.14 -26.49 -14.72
C PHE A 63 -1.65 -26.22 -14.69
N ASN A 64 -2.20 -25.97 -13.51
CA ASN A 64 -3.61 -25.68 -13.35
C ASN A 64 -3.89 -24.27 -13.86
N PHE A 65 -4.65 -24.15 -14.93
CA PHE A 65 -5.11 -22.87 -15.51
C PHE A 65 -5.75 -21.97 -14.43
N LYS A 66 -6.48 -22.55 -13.48
CA LYS A 66 -7.03 -21.83 -12.31
C LYS A 66 -5.96 -21.15 -11.46
N PHE A 67 -4.81 -21.80 -11.28
CA PHE A 67 -3.70 -21.23 -10.51
C PHE A 67 -3.05 -20.06 -11.22
N PHE A 68 -2.88 -20.21 -12.54
CA PHE A 68 -2.35 -19.14 -13.39
C PHE A 68 -3.28 -17.92 -13.41
N THR A 69 -4.59 -18.11 -13.60
CA THR A 69 -5.57 -17.01 -13.58
C THR A 69 -5.65 -16.32 -12.21
N LEU A 70 -5.61 -17.08 -11.12
CA LEU A 70 -5.61 -16.53 -9.76
C LEU A 70 -4.38 -15.67 -9.48
N MET A 71 -3.24 -15.99 -10.09
CA MET A 71 -1.99 -15.24 -9.94
C MET A 71 -1.97 -13.98 -10.80
N TRP A 72 -2.48 -14.07 -12.05
CA TRP A 72 -2.42 -12.96 -13.00
C TRP A 72 -3.52 -11.92 -12.83
N LEU A 73 -4.67 -12.29 -12.29
CA LEU A 73 -5.80 -11.39 -12.10
C LEU A 73 -5.49 -10.22 -11.15
N PRO A 74 -4.91 -10.43 -9.96
CA PRO A 74 -4.45 -9.33 -9.10
C PRO A 74 -3.33 -8.50 -9.76
N PHE A 75 -2.45 -9.13 -10.54
CA PHE A 75 -1.39 -8.45 -11.28
C PHE A 75 -1.96 -7.45 -12.29
N VAL A 76 -2.89 -7.89 -13.13
CA VAL A 76 -3.55 -7.02 -14.12
C VAL A 76 -4.32 -5.90 -13.41
N TYR A 77 -5.03 -6.21 -12.33
CA TYR A 77 -5.74 -5.23 -11.54
C TYR A 77 -4.82 -4.15 -10.96
N MET A 78 -3.77 -4.55 -10.25
CA MET A 78 -2.86 -3.60 -9.59
C MET A 78 -2.04 -2.80 -10.61
N PHE A 79 -1.56 -3.44 -11.68
CA PHE A 79 -0.70 -2.78 -12.65
C PHE A 79 -1.48 -1.82 -13.57
N PHE A 80 -2.57 -2.29 -14.16
CA PHE A 80 -3.31 -1.52 -15.16
C PHE A 80 -4.41 -0.67 -14.54
N ILE A 81 -5.34 -1.28 -13.80
CA ILE A 81 -6.54 -0.57 -13.33
C ILE A 81 -6.17 0.46 -12.29
N PHE A 82 -5.39 0.09 -11.28
CA PHE A 82 -4.98 1.02 -10.23
C PHE A 82 -4.14 2.17 -10.77
N SER A 83 -3.10 1.88 -11.56
CA SER A 83 -2.23 2.92 -12.13
C SER A 83 -2.99 3.82 -13.08
N PHE A 84 -3.89 3.28 -13.90
CA PHE A 84 -4.74 4.05 -14.80
C PHE A 84 -5.71 4.95 -14.04
N CYS A 85 -6.42 4.43 -13.03
CA CYS A 85 -7.34 5.22 -12.22
C CYS A 85 -6.63 6.37 -11.51
N VAL A 86 -5.48 6.13 -10.89
CA VAL A 86 -4.71 7.17 -10.21
C VAL A 86 -4.23 8.23 -11.20
N TYR A 87 -3.78 7.82 -12.38
CA TYR A 87 -3.35 8.75 -13.43
C TYR A 87 -4.51 9.61 -13.94
N GLU A 88 -5.70 9.05 -14.19
CA GLU A 88 -6.88 9.81 -14.62
C GLU A 88 -7.36 10.78 -13.53
N ILE A 89 -7.37 10.39 -12.26
CA ILE A 89 -7.67 11.28 -11.13
C ILE A 89 -6.69 12.47 -11.12
N TYR A 90 -5.39 12.20 -11.24
CA TYR A 90 -4.37 13.24 -11.30
C TYR A 90 -4.57 14.20 -12.48
N LYS A 91 -4.95 13.68 -13.65
CA LYS A 91 -5.17 14.46 -14.87
C LYS A 91 -6.41 15.35 -14.78
N LEU A 92 -7.51 14.84 -14.19
CA LEU A 92 -8.80 15.53 -14.10
C LEU A 92 -8.86 16.52 -12.94
N GLN A 93 -8.36 16.13 -11.76
CA GLN A 93 -8.51 16.89 -10.52
C GLN A 93 -7.22 17.61 -10.09
N GLY A 94 -6.09 17.25 -10.69
CA GLY A 94 -4.79 17.84 -10.41
C GLY A 94 -4.06 17.25 -9.19
N PRO A 95 -2.83 17.75 -8.94
CA PRO A 95 -1.98 17.21 -7.88
C PRO A 95 -2.52 17.43 -6.47
N THR A 96 -3.24 18.52 -6.24
CA THR A 96 -3.79 18.87 -4.93
C THR A 96 -4.82 17.86 -4.45
N PHE A 97 -5.68 17.41 -5.35
CA PHE A 97 -6.71 16.41 -5.02
C PHE A 97 -6.08 15.03 -4.71
N LEU A 98 -5.03 14.66 -5.45
CA LEU A 98 -4.28 13.45 -5.18
C LEU A 98 -3.60 13.50 -3.81
N LEU A 99 -2.98 14.64 -3.46
CA LEU A 99 -2.40 14.86 -2.13
C LEU A 99 -3.45 14.76 -1.03
N PHE A 100 -4.65 15.27 -1.24
CA PHE A 100 -5.76 15.14 -0.30
C PHE A 100 -6.11 13.68 -0.04
N ILE A 101 -6.24 12.85 -1.09
CA ILE A 101 -6.52 11.41 -0.94
C ILE A 101 -5.40 10.71 -0.15
N ILE A 102 -4.13 11.00 -0.51
CA ILE A 102 -2.97 10.42 0.18
C ILE A 102 -2.94 10.85 1.65
N SER A 103 -3.29 12.10 1.95
CA SER A 103 -3.35 12.61 3.33
C SER A 103 -4.38 11.86 4.17
N ILE A 104 -5.55 11.57 3.62
CA ILE A 104 -6.58 10.77 4.31
C ILE A 104 -6.04 9.38 4.65
N CYS A 105 -5.34 8.73 3.72
CA CYS A 105 -4.73 7.43 3.99
C CYS A 105 -3.71 7.49 5.12
N PHE A 106 -2.81 8.48 5.12
CA PHE A 106 -1.84 8.67 6.19
C PHE A 106 -2.48 8.97 7.54
N LEU A 107 -3.48 9.84 7.56
CA LEU A 107 -4.21 10.18 8.80
C LEU A 107 -4.92 8.95 9.36
N SER A 108 -5.55 8.15 8.51
CA SER A 108 -6.18 6.89 8.90
C SER A 108 -5.17 5.92 9.54
N ASP A 109 -3.99 5.76 8.95
CA ASP A 109 -2.94 4.88 9.49
C ASP A 109 -2.38 5.40 10.82
N ILE A 110 -2.14 6.71 10.92
CA ILE A 110 -1.69 7.34 12.16
C ILE A 110 -2.75 7.19 13.26
N GLY A 111 -4.01 7.46 12.95
CA GLY A 111 -5.13 7.29 13.88
C GLY A 111 -5.23 5.86 14.39
N GLY A 112 -5.13 4.87 13.49
CA GLY A 112 -5.12 3.46 13.84
C GLY A 112 -3.99 3.05 14.76
N TYR A 113 -2.79 3.54 14.47
CA TYR A 113 -1.61 3.26 15.29
C TYR A 113 -1.70 3.92 16.67
N VAL A 114 -2.02 5.21 16.73
CA VAL A 114 -2.09 5.98 17.98
C VAL A 114 -3.15 5.43 18.92
N PHE A 115 -4.37 5.27 18.44
CA PHE A 115 -5.48 4.74 19.25
C PHE A 115 -5.26 3.27 19.62
N GLY A 116 -4.74 2.47 18.71
CA GLY A 116 -4.41 1.08 18.96
C GLY A 116 -3.34 0.91 20.04
N LYS A 117 -2.37 1.84 20.13
CA LYS A 117 -1.29 1.81 21.12
C LYS A 117 -1.67 2.44 22.44
N ILE A 118 -2.43 3.55 22.45
CA ILE A 118 -2.79 4.28 23.68
C ILE A 118 -3.92 3.58 24.42
N ILE A 119 -5.00 3.24 23.72
CA ILE A 119 -6.19 2.63 24.32
C ILE A 119 -6.03 1.11 24.40
N GLY A 120 -5.36 0.49 23.43
CA GLY A 120 -5.19 -0.96 23.38
C GLY A 120 -6.54 -1.70 23.28
N GLY A 121 -6.68 -2.79 24.00
CA GLY A 121 -7.94 -3.53 24.11
C GLY A 121 -7.98 -4.82 23.30
N LYS A 122 -9.20 -5.30 23.01
CA LYS A 122 -9.41 -6.58 22.33
C LYS A 122 -8.84 -6.55 20.92
N LYS A 123 -8.17 -7.64 20.55
CA LYS A 123 -7.63 -7.84 19.20
C LYS A 123 -8.77 -7.96 18.20
N LEU A 124 -8.59 -7.37 17.02
CA LEU A 124 -9.63 -7.33 15.98
C LEU A 124 -9.89 -8.73 15.41
N THR A 125 -8.81 -9.44 15.08
CA THR A 125 -8.88 -10.79 14.49
C THR A 125 -7.75 -11.68 14.99
N LYS A 126 -7.95 -13.01 14.93
CA LYS A 126 -6.88 -13.99 15.20
C LYS A 126 -5.76 -13.96 14.15
N ILE A 127 -6.09 -13.55 12.92
CA ILE A 127 -5.16 -13.51 11.79
C ILE A 127 -4.16 -12.34 11.90
N SER A 128 -4.59 -11.21 12.49
CA SER A 128 -3.74 -10.04 12.69
C SER A 128 -3.67 -9.66 14.17
N PRO A 129 -2.77 -10.30 14.95
CA PRO A 129 -2.73 -10.15 16.40
C PRO A 129 -2.29 -8.76 16.89
N ASN A 130 -1.77 -7.92 16.00
CA ASN A 130 -1.33 -6.57 16.33
C ASN A 130 -2.41 -5.50 16.15
N LYS A 131 -3.54 -5.83 15.46
CA LYS A 131 -4.64 -4.88 15.26
C LYS A 131 -5.66 -4.99 16.38
N THR A 132 -6.04 -3.82 16.94
CA THR A 132 -7.03 -3.67 18.01
C THR A 132 -8.32 -3.04 17.49
N ILE A 133 -9.44 -3.29 18.19
CA ILE A 133 -10.73 -2.66 17.85
C ILE A 133 -10.64 -1.14 18.02
N SER A 134 -9.98 -0.66 19.09
CA SER A 134 -9.73 0.77 19.31
C SER A 134 -8.93 1.42 18.19
N GLY A 135 -7.93 0.70 17.64
CA GLY A 135 -7.17 1.17 16.48
C GLY A 135 -8.05 1.32 15.23
N SER A 136 -8.96 0.39 14.96
CA SER A 136 -9.89 0.51 13.83
C SER A 136 -10.84 1.71 13.97
N ILE A 137 -11.33 1.98 15.19
CA ILE A 137 -12.15 3.17 15.46
C ILE A 137 -11.31 4.43 15.27
N GLY A 138 -10.06 4.45 15.75
CA GLY A 138 -9.13 5.56 15.58
C GLY A 138 -8.84 5.85 14.09
N SER A 139 -8.60 4.82 13.26
CA SER A 139 -8.44 4.97 11.82
C SER A 139 -9.65 5.64 11.19
N PHE A 140 -10.84 5.20 11.56
CA PHE A 140 -12.09 5.74 11.04
C PHE A 140 -12.29 7.21 11.42
N ILE A 141 -12.08 7.58 12.69
CA ILE A 141 -12.23 8.96 13.15
C ILE A 141 -11.25 9.88 12.43
N PHE A 142 -9.97 9.48 12.30
CA PHE A 142 -8.95 10.31 11.65
C PHE A 142 -9.09 10.39 10.13
N SER A 143 -9.82 9.49 9.49
CA SER A 143 -10.12 9.60 8.05
C SER A 143 -11.25 10.59 7.74
N PHE A 144 -12.02 11.00 8.76
CA PHE A 144 -13.11 11.99 8.61
C PHE A 144 -12.67 13.44 8.81
N PHE A 145 -11.54 13.67 9.45
CA PHE A 145 -10.94 14.98 9.68
C PHE A 145 -9.91 15.33 8.62
#